data_e53bc75680580c128b7b015bac110db6
#
_entry.id   e53bc75680580c128b7b015bac110db6
#
_cell.length_a   1.000
_cell.length_b   1.000
_cell.length_c   1.000
_cell.angle_alpha   90.00
_cell.angle_beta   90.00
_cell.angle_gamma   90.00
#
_symmetry.space_group_name_H-M   'P 1'
#
loop_
_entity.id
_entity.type
_entity.pdbx_description
1 polymer ?
#
loop_
_entity_poly.entity_id
_entity_poly.type
_entity_poly.pdbx_seq_one_letter_code
_entity_poly.pdbx_strand_id
1 'polypeptide(L)'
;MVIPFELGFTAITGPNGSGKSNCGDAVQFVLGPRSAKSLRAQNVKDLIFNGGKKDKPARSCTATLVFDNAKDASGNRRLRVDTDEVRFTRTVKLNRKNDSVTAYYLNERSSTSTEFRRILTEAGARGDGYNIVLQGDVTLLSTMTTRERRKVLD
;
A
#
# COMPACT_ATOMS: atom_id res chain seq x y z
N MET A 1 8.59 11.88 -3.32
CA MET A 1 9.68 10.88 -3.25
C MET A 1 9.33 9.74 -4.18
N VAL A 2 10.25 9.27 -4.99
CA VAL A 2 10.11 8.10 -5.85
C VAL A 2 11.16 7.09 -5.42
N ILE A 3 10.77 5.83 -5.27
CA ILE A 3 11.65 4.72 -4.90
C ILE A 3 11.51 3.67 -6.00
N PRO A 4 12.52 3.47 -6.86
CA PRO A 4 12.51 2.38 -7.83
C PRO A 4 12.78 1.06 -7.13
N PHE A 5 12.09 0.00 -7.57
CA PHE A 5 12.36 -1.38 -7.18
C PHE A 5 12.83 -2.12 -8.42
N GLU A 6 14.10 -2.48 -8.42
CA GLU A 6 14.70 -3.29 -9.47
C GLU A 6 14.33 -4.76 -9.29
N LEU A 7 14.50 -5.56 -10.34
CA LEU A 7 14.37 -7.01 -10.24
C LEU A 7 15.41 -7.57 -9.27
N GLY A 8 14.99 -8.48 -8.40
CA GLY A 8 15.84 -9.09 -7.38
C GLY A 8 15.59 -8.52 -5.98
N PHE A 9 16.64 -8.25 -5.23
CA PHE A 9 16.56 -7.81 -3.84
C PHE A 9 16.86 -6.32 -3.73
N THR A 10 15.95 -5.57 -3.11
CA THR A 10 16.13 -4.14 -2.79
C THR A 10 16.12 -3.94 -1.28
N ALA A 11 17.14 -3.26 -0.73
CA ALA A 11 17.23 -2.90 0.67
C ALA A 11 17.09 -1.40 0.88
N ILE A 12 16.23 -0.99 1.82
CA ILE A 12 16.09 0.40 2.26
C ILE A 12 16.79 0.56 3.60
N THR A 13 17.90 1.28 3.62
CA THR A 13 18.73 1.49 4.81
C THR A 13 18.71 2.95 5.26
N GLY A 14 19.08 3.20 6.51
CA GLY A 14 19.16 4.56 7.06
C GLY A 14 19.08 4.56 8.60
N PRO A 15 19.36 5.69 9.26
CA PRO A 15 19.31 5.83 10.71
C PRO A 15 17.88 5.70 11.27
N ASN A 16 17.78 5.57 12.59
CA ASN A 16 16.47 5.57 13.25
C ASN A 16 15.77 6.91 13.04
N GLY A 17 14.46 6.86 12.76
CA GLY A 17 13.65 8.06 12.47
C GLY A 17 13.75 8.58 11.03
N SER A 18 14.54 7.96 10.13
CA SER A 18 14.69 8.41 8.73
C SER A 18 13.49 8.10 7.83
N GLY A 19 12.48 7.40 8.35
CA GLY A 19 11.27 7.08 7.57
C GLY A 19 11.30 5.76 6.82
N LYS A 20 12.28 4.87 7.06
CA LYS A 20 12.35 3.53 6.41
C LYS A 20 11.03 2.76 6.49
N SER A 21 10.46 2.70 7.67
CA SER A 21 9.19 1.99 7.88
C SER A 21 8.01 2.64 7.16
N ASN A 22 8.07 3.95 6.91
CA ASN A 22 7.02 4.65 6.17
C ASN A 22 6.94 4.18 4.71
N CYS A 23 8.04 3.66 4.15
CA CYS A 23 8.02 3.07 2.80
C CYS A 23 7.16 1.80 2.77
N GLY A 24 7.32 0.91 3.76
CA GLY A 24 6.47 -0.28 3.93
C GLY A 24 5.00 0.11 4.20
N ASP A 25 4.79 1.12 5.05
CA ASP A 25 3.45 1.63 5.33
C ASP A 25 2.79 2.21 4.08
N ALA A 26 3.53 2.89 3.20
CA ALA A 26 3.02 3.41 1.94
C ALA A 26 2.58 2.29 0.98
N VAL A 27 3.36 1.21 0.88
CA VAL A 27 2.98 0.01 0.11
C VAL A 27 1.70 -0.59 0.68
N GLN A 28 1.65 -0.80 1.99
CA GLN A 28 0.47 -1.35 2.64
C GLN A 28 -0.74 -0.40 2.60
N PHE A 29 -0.52 0.91 2.62
CA PHE A 29 -1.57 1.90 2.43
C PHE A 29 -2.26 1.75 1.08
N VAL A 30 -1.52 1.49 0.01
CA VAL A 30 -2.10 1.27 -1.32
C VAL A 30 -2.75 -0.10 -1.43
N LEU A 31 -2.08 -1.18 -1.02
CA LEU A 31 -2.54 -2.57 -1.17
C LEU A 31 -3.56 -2.98 -0.11
N GLY A 32 -3.49 -2.37 1.06
CA GLY A 32 -4.17 -2.82 2.26
C GLY A 32 -5.67 -2.52 2.33
N PRO A 33 -6.34 -3.03 3.36
CA PRO A 33 -7.73 -2.77 3.63
C PRO A 33 -7.98 -1.28 3.93
N ARG A 34 -9.25 -0.89 3.97
CA ARG A 34 -9.67 0.49 4.30
C ARG A 34 -9.28 0.91 5.73
N SER A 35 -8.99 -0.04 6.60
CA SER A 35 -8.76 0.21 8.03
C SER A 35 -7.38 0.83 8.27
N ALA A 36 -7.35 1.88 9.09
CA ALA A 36 -6.12 2.52 9.56
C ALA A 36 -5.31 1.63 10.52
N LYS A 37 -5.96 0.66 11.18
CA LYS A 37 -5.32 -0.19 12.20
C LYS A 37 -4.12 -0.98 11.67
N SER A 38 -4.14 -1.36 10.39
CA SER A 38 -3.02 -2.06 9.74
C SER A 38 -1.82 -1.13 9.44
N LEU A 39 -2.01 0.19 9.54
CA LEU A 39 -1.03 1.20 9.15
C LEU A 39 -0.42 1.94 10.36
N ARG A 40 -0.46 1.35 11.55
CA ARG A 40 0.02 1.98 12.79
C ARG A 40 -0.60 3.36 13.08
N ALA A 41 -1.79 3.63 12.52
CA ALA A 41 -2.56 4.84 12.70
C ALA A 41 -3.90 4.51 13.38
N GLN A 42 -4.35 5.37 14.27
CA GLN A 42 -5.67 5.21 14.91
C GLN A 42 -6.79 5.53 13.92
N ASN A 43 -6.58 6.56 13.12
CA ASN A 43 -7.50 7.02 12.08
C ASN A 43 -6.77 7.22 10.75
N VAL A 44 -7.50 7.13 9.65
CA VAL A 44 -6.94 7.36 8.31
C VAL A 44 -6.40 8.80 8.15
N LYS A 45 -6.98 9.78 8.85
CA LYS A 45 -6.50 11.17 8.86
C LYS A 45 -5.09 11.32 9.47
N ASP A 46 -4.70 10.42 10.39
CA ASP A 46 -3.40 10.47 11.06
C ASP A 46 -2.24 10.13 10.11
N LEU A 47 -2.54 9.63 8.91
CA LEU A 47 -1.58 9.42 7.84
C LEU A 47 -1.18 10.74 7.15
N ILE A 48 -1.95 11.81 7.33
CA ILE A 48 -1.65 13.11 6.76
C ILE A 48 -0.64 13.83 7.64
N PHE A 49 0.41 14.37 7.02
CA PHE A 49 1.47 15.06 7.74
C PHE A 49 0.93 16.22 8.57
N ASN A 50 1.22 16.24 9.86
CA ASN A 50 0.72 17.19 10.84
C ASN A 50 1.51 18.51 10.92
N GLY A 51 2.48 18.74 10.05
CA GLY A 51 3.27 19.99 10.03
C GLY A 51 4.61 19.88 10.78
N GLY A 52 4.76 18.99 11.72
CA GLY A 52 5.97 18.81 12.51
C GLY A 52 6.43 20.12 13.19
N LYS A 53 7.73 20.35 13.28
CA LYS A 53 8.31 21.54 13.92
C LYS A 53 7.93 22.89 13.26
N LYS A 54 7.50 22.87 12.01
CA LYS A 54 7.14 24.10 11.25
C LYS A 54 5.65 24.44 11.34
N ASP A 55 4.87 23.63 12.02
CA ASP A 55 3.42 23.77 12.20
C ASP A 55 2.66 24.10 10.89
N LYS A 56 3.06 23.45 9.81
CA LYS A 56 2.44 23.57 8.47
C LYS A 56 1.84 22.21 8.09
N PRO A 57 0.64 21.87 8.57
CA PRO A 57 0.01 20.60 8.27
C PRO A 57 -0.35 20.50 6.80
N ALA A 58 -0.18 19.31 6.23
CA ALA A 58 -0.71 18.99 4.92
C ALA A 58 -2.24 18.80 5.00
N ARG A 59 -2.90 18.89 3.85
CA ARG A 59 -4.34 18.60 3.73
C ARG A 59 -4.63 17.27 3.04
N SER A 60 -3.58 16.59 2.61
CA SER A 60 -3.70 15.28 1.95
C SER A 60 -2.43 14.48 2.07
N CYS A 61 -2.56 13.16 2.00
CA CYS A 61 -1.47 12.25 1.72
C CYS A 61 -1.83 11.38 0.51
N THR A 62 -0.82 11.02 -0.28
CA THR A 62 -0.98 10.21 -1.48
C THR A 62 0.17 9.23 -1.58
N ALA A 63 -0.15 7.99 -1.90
CA ALA A 63 0.84 7.02 -2.31
C ALA A 63 0.40 6.36 -3.61
N THR A 64 1.37 6.07 -4.47
CA THR A 64 1.17 5.40 -5.76
C THR A 64 2.13 4.23 -5.86
N LEU A 65 1.61 3.06 -6.18
CA LEU A 65 2.39 1.90 -6.60
C LEU A 65 2.30 1.80 -8.11
N VAL A 66 3.46 1.68 -8.75
CA VAL A 66 3.57 1.50 -10.19
C VAL A 66 4.02 0.07 -10.43
N PHE A 67 3.21 -0.69 -11.16
CA PHE A 67 3.51 -2.06 -11.53
C PHE A 67 3.92 -2.13 -13.00
N ASP A 68 4.98 -2.85 -13.26
CA ASP A 68 5.30 -3.30 -14.61
C ASP A 68 4.25 -4.31 -15.06
N ASN A 69 3.64 -4.04 -16.19
CA ASN A 69 2.61 -4.83 -16.81
C ASN A 69 2.91 -5.06 -18.31
N ALA A 70 4.18 -4.98 -18.69
CA ALA A 70 4.60 -5.30 -20.04
C ALA A 70 4.17 -6.73 -20.39
N LYS A 71 3.90 -6.96 -21.66
CA LYS A 71 3.55 -8.28 -22.18
C LYS A 71 4.72 -9.23 -22.00
N ASP A 72 4.44 -10.43 -21.50
CA ASP A 72 5.41 -11.51 -21.46
C ASP A 72 5.72 -12.06 -22.87
N ALA A 73 6.63 -13.01 -22.95
CA ALA A 73 7.02 -13.66 -24.22
C ALA A 73 5.85 -14.34 -24.96
N SER A 74 4.76 -14.65 -24.26
CA SER A 74 3.52 -15.23 -24.79
C SER A 74 2.49 -14.16 -25.17
N GLY A 75 2.81 -12.88 -25.00
CA GLY A 75 1.91 -11.75 -25.28
C GLY A 75 0.88 -11.46 -24.20
N ASN A 76 0.96 -12.10 -23.03
CA ASN A 76 0.04 -11.93 -21.92
C ASN A 76 0.50 -10.85 -20.95
N ARG A 77 -0.47 -10.18 -20.32
CA ARG A 77 -0.24 -9.22 -19.22
C ARG A 77 -0.63 -9.83 -17.88
N ARG A 78 0.10 -9.51 -16.83
CA ARG A 78 -0.21 -9.94 -15.45
C ARG A 78 -1.48 -9.29 -14.90
N LEU A 79 -1.59 -7.98 -15.12
CA LEU A 79 -2.77 -7.22 -14.74
C LEU A 79 -3.69 -7.11 -15.96
N ARG A 80 -4.98 -7.30 -15.78
CA ARG A 80 -5.99 -7.17 -16.86
C ARG A 80 -6.28 -5.70 -17.16
N VAL A 81 -5.21 -4.95 -17.44
CA VAL A 81 -5.23 -3.54 -17.83
C VAL A 81 -4.35 -3.42 -19.07
N ASP A 82 -4.85 -2.82 -20.14
CA ASP A 82 -4.13 -2.75 -21.41
C ASP A 82 -3.16 -1.56 -21.46
N THR A 83 -2.20 -1.56 -20.53
CA THR A 83 -1.07 -0.63 -20.48
C THR A 83 0.16 -1.35 -19.98
N ASP A 84 1.36 -0.92 -20.40
CA ASP A 84 2.63 -1.51 -19.97
C ASP A 84 3.00 -1.15 -18.53
N GLU A 85 2.47 -0.03 -18.03
CA GLU A 85 2.51 0.32 -16.62
C GLU A 85 1.08 0.45 -16.07
N VAL A 86 0.88 0.01 -14.84
CA VAL A 86 -0.38 0.21 -14.11
C VAL A 86 -0.10 0.92 -12.80
N ARG A 87 -0.72 2.09 -12.62
CA ARG A 87 -0.55 2.97 -11.46
C ARG A 87 -1.75 2.85 -10.53
N PHE A 88 -1.50 2.34 -9.33
CA PHE A 88 -2.47 2.26 -8.25
C PHE A 88 -2.23 3.40 -7.28
N THR A 89 -3.08 4.41 -7.29
CA THR A 89 -2.96 5.59 -6.41
C THR A 89 -4.09 5.60 -5.39
N ARG A 90 -3.71 5.71 -4.11
CA ARG A 90 -4.64 5.99 -3.02
C ARG A 90 -4.31 7.33 -2.40
N THR A 91 -5.35 8.15 -2.23
CA THR A 91 -5.23 9.49 -1.63
C THR A 91 -6.21 9.63 -0.48
N VAL A 92 -5.75 10.21 0.63
CA VAL A 92 -6.62 10.69 1.71
C VAL A 92 -6.54 12.21 1.73
N LYS A 93 -7.69 12.87 1.72
CA LYS A 93 -7.81 14.33 1.78
C LYS A 93 -8.72 14.74 2.93
N LEU A 94 -8.43 15.87 3.55
CA LEU A 94 -9.34 16.52 4.50
C LEU A 94 -10.31 17.42 3.73
N ASN A 95 -11.60 17.24 3.99
CA ASN A 95 -12.64 18.14 3.50
C ASN A 95 -12.65 19.46 4.30
N ARG A 96 -13.58 20.37 4.00
CA ARG A 96 -13.72 21.65 4.72
C ARG A 96 -14.11 21.49 6.20
N LYS A 97 -14.77 20.38 6.55
CA LYS A 97 -15.16 20.01 7.91
C LYS A 97 -14.10 19.22 8.67
N ASN A 98 -12.90 19.08 8.08
CA ASN A 98 -11.79 18.29 8.61
C ASN A 98 -12.04 16.77 8.72
N ASP A 99 -13.02 16.24 7.96
CA ASP A 99 -13.23 14.81 7.82
C ASP A 99 -12.33 14.26 6.72
N SER A 100 -11.87 13.01 6.88
CA SER A 100 -11.04 12.35 5.89
C SER A 100 -11.88 11.71 4.79
N VAL A 101 -11.53 11.98 3.55
CA VAL A 101 -12.11 11.35 2.36
C VAL A 101 -11.01 10.58 1.65
N THR A 102 -11.26 9.30 1.38
CA THR A 102 -10.34 8.44 0.64
C THR A 102 -10.78 8.33 -0.82
N ALA A 103 -9.85 8.54 -1.74
CA ALA A 103 -10.05 8.37 -3.18
C ALA A 103 -9.04 7.35 -3.74
N TYR A 104 -9.47 6.65 -4.78
CA TYR A 104 -8.69 5.63 -5.49
C TYR A 104 -8.61 5.99 -6.96
N TYR A 105 -7.43 5.81 -7.56
CA TYR A 105 -7.21 6.09 -8.97
C TYR A 105 -6.41 4.95 -9.60
N LEU A 106 -6.87 4.50 -10.76
CA LEU A 106 -6.18 3.52 -11.60
C LEU A 106 -5.75 4.23 -12.89
N ASN A 107 -4.46 4.30 -13.16
CA ASN A 107 -3.91 5.07 -14.29
C ASN A 107 -4.54 6.48 -14.39
N GLU A 108 -4.58 7.21 -13.25
CA GLU A 108 -5.13 8.57 -13.12
C GLU A 108 -6.66 8.67 -13.25
N ARG A 109 -7.37 7.60 -13.63
CA ARG A 109 -8.83 7.56 -13.64
C ARG A 109 -9.37 7.25 -12.24
N SER A 110 -10.43 7.96 -11.86
CA SER A 110 -11.14 7.66 -10.61
C SER A 110 -11.65 6.21 -10.64
N SER A 111 -11.40 5.49 -9.57
CA SER A 111 -11.76 4.09 -9.41
C SER A 111 -12.46 3.86 -8.07
N THR A 112 -13.14 2.73 -7.93
CA THR A 112 -13.71 2.31 -6.66
C THR A 112 -12.73 1.42 -5.89
N SER A 113 -12.87 1.38 -4.56
CA SER A 113 -12.04 0.46 -3.76
C SER A 113 -12.27 -1.01 -4.11
N THR A 114 -13.45 -1.35 -4.63
CA THR A 114 -13.79 -2.71 -5.05
C THR A 114 -13.05 -3.10 -6.32
N GLU A 115 -13.10 -2.25 -7.35
CA GLU A 115 -12.37 -2.44 -8.61
C GLU A 115 -10.86 -2.52 -8.37
N PHE A 116 -10.34 -1.58 -7.58
CA PHE A 116 -8.93 -1.51 -7.20
C PHE A 116 -8.44 -2.81 -6.58
N ARG A 117 -9.19 -3.35 -5.59
CA ARG A 117 -8.87 -4.62 -4.95
C ARG A 117 -9.02 -5.82 -5.89
N ARG A 118 -10.05 -5.82 -6.73
CA ARG A 118 -10.26 -6.93 -7.68
C ARG A 118 -9.03 -7.11 -8.57
N ILE A 119 -8.54 -6.03 -9.17
CA ILE A 119 -7.38 -6.07 -10.07
C ILE A 119 -6.11 -6.52 -9.30
N LEU A 120 -5.88 -5.98 -8.10
CA LEU A 120 -4.73 -6.37 -7.28
C LEU A 120 -4.81 -7.85 -6.85
N THR A 121 -5.99 -8.34 -6.49
CA THR A 121 -6.19 -9.74 -6.09
C THR A 121 -5.97 -10.69 -7.26
N GLU A 122 -6.47 -10.35 -8.45
CA GLU A 122 -6.25 -11.12 -9.69
C GLU A 122 -4.76 -11.22 -10.04
N ALA A 123 -3.96 -10.20 -9.70
CA ALA A 123 -2.51 -10.18 -9.88
C ALA A 123 -1.72 -10.85 -8.75
N GLY A 124 -2.39 -11.39 -7.72
CA GLY A 124 -1.75 -11.94 -6.54
C GLY A 124 -1.18 -10.90 -5.56
N ALA A 125 -1.39 -9.60 -5.82
CA ALA A 125 -0.92 -8.52 -4.96
C ALA A 125 -1.97 -8.19 -3.87
N ARG A 126 -1.95 -8.95 -2.78
CA ARG A 126 -2.86 -8.75 -1.65
C ARG A 126 -2.17 -8.00 -0.53
N GLY A 127 -2.81 -6.96 -0.01
CA GLY A 127 -2.33 -6.23 1.17
C GLY A 127 -2.61 -6.94 2.50
N ASP A 128 -3.47 -7.95 2.49
CA ASP A 128 -3.80 -8.85 3.60
C ASP A 128 -3.13 -10.23 3.48
N GLY A 129 -2.29 -10.39 2.46
CA GLY A 129 -1.50 -11.61 2.24
C GLY A 129 -0.18 -11.58 3.00
N TYR A 130 0.41 -12.77 3.18
CA TYR A 130 1.72 -12.94 3.83
C TYR A 130 2.90 -12.46 2.98
N ASN A 131 2.64 -11.85 1.84
CA ASN A 131 3.64 -11.25 0.96
C ASN A 131 4.26 -9.97 1.56
N ILE A 132 3.60 -9.38 2.56
CA ILE A 132 4.09 -8.20 3.29
C ILE A 132 4.19 -8.57 4.76
N VAL A 133 5.42 -8.67 5.25
CA VAL A 133 5.70 -8.93 6.67
C VAL A 133 6.06 -7.60 7.34
N LEU A 134 5.22 -7.17 8.27
CA LEU A 134 5.46 -5.97 9.06
C LEU A 134 6.27 -6.26 10.32
N GLN A 135 6.78 -5.20 10.91
CA GLN A 135 7.42 -5.28 12.22
C GLN A 135 6.41 -5.79 13.28
N GLY A 136 6.71 -6.94 13.89
CA GLY A 136 5.83 -7.60 14.86
C GLY A 136 5.03 -8.80 14.31
N ASP A 137 4.88 -8.95 13.00
CA ASP A 137 4.14 -10.08 12.41
C ASP A 137 4.82 -11.43 12.70
N VAL A 138 6.14 -11.45 12.86
CA VAL A 138 6.89 -12.67 13.21
C VAL A 138 6.47 -13.19 14.58
N THR A 139 6.21 -12.29 15.55
CA THR A 139 5.70 -12.68 16.87
C THR A 139 4.25 -13.14 16.80
N LEU A 140 3.46 -12.61 15.86
CA LEU A 140 2.09 -13.04 15.62
C LEU A 140 2.03 -14.49 15.16
N LEU A 141 2.93 -14.91 14.27
CA LEU A 141 3.03 -16.30 13.80
C LEU A 141 3.31 -17.28 14.94
N SER A 142 4.08 -16.88 15.96
CA SER A 142 4.36 -17.72 17.13
C SER A 142 3.14 -17.89 18.06
N THR A 143 2.23 -16.93 18.08
CA THR A 143 1.03 -16.93 18.91
C THR A 143 -0.20 -17.48 18.20
N MET A 144 -0.14 -17.71 16.90
CA MET A 144 -1.23 -18.29 16.11
C MET A 144 -1.51 -19.74 16.48
N THR A 145 -2.78 -20.11 16.46
CA THR A 145 -3.22 -21.50 16.56
C THR A 145 -2.76 -22.32 15.34
N THR A 146 -2.67 -23.63 15.48
CA THR A 146 -2.29 -24.54 14.38
C THR A 146 -3.18 -24.37 13.14
N ARG A 147 -4.48 -24.09 13.36
CA ARG A 147 -5.45 -23.87 12.27
C ARG A 147 -5.19 -22.55 11.52
N GLU A 148 -4.81 -21.51 12.22
CA GLU A 148 -4.46 -20.21 11.64
C GLU A 148 -3.13 -20.30 10.86
N ARG A 149 -2.11 -20.99 11.42
CA ARG A 149 -0.84 -21.22 10.73
C ARG A 149 -1.01 -21.99 9.41
N ARG A 150 -1.92 -22.97 9.35
CA ARG A 150 -2.20 -23.71 8.12
C ARG A 150 -2.72 -22.78 7.00
N LYS A 151 -3.61 -21.83 7.34
CA LYS A 151 -4.12 -20.83 6.37
C LYS A 151 -3.05 -19.89 5.83
N VAL A 152 -1.90 -19.82 6.49
CA VAL A 152 -0.75 -19.02 6.05
C VAL A 152 0.05 -19.73 4.96
N LEU A 153 0.00 -21.08 4.95
CA LEU A 153 0.77 -21.94 4.05
C LEU A 153 -0.05 -22.39 2.81
N ASP A 154 -1.38 -22.36 2.90
CA ASP A 154 -2.32 -22.65 1.82
C ASP A 154 -2.65 -21.36 1.00
#